data_6e9fb4aad301d2a53ef8949886bbf49f
#
_entry.id   6e9fb4aad301d2a53ef8949886bbf49f
#
_cell.length_a   1.000
_cell.length_b   1.000
_cell.length_c   1.000
_cell.angle_alpha   90.00
_cell.angle_beta   90.00
_cell.angle_gamma   90.00
#
_symmetry.space_group_name_H-M   'P 1'
#
loop_
_entity.id
_entity.type
_entity.pdbx_description
1 polymer ?
#
loop_
_entity_poly.entity_id
_entity_poly.type
_entity_poly.pdbx_seq_one_letter_code
_entity_poly.pdbx_strand_id
1 'polypeptide(L)'
;MGVAAVGAGGCAGLPFAGKPAKDETLVALLSDCHAGNWKSPAYQGEKFRECIARVLKLDPLPGKMLIPGDLAYLWGRKEDYALSRQLLQPVLDAGIGLTIGMGNHDRRENFLELWPEYAARSPVPGRIVSMVRGVHFDYIMLDTLNQPVETDRWITPGTLEGEQREWLAAACRAAKRPYLVLAHHPAGELGEPGMGNTSRSAHIFGELIMGPKDASTRCCGYIHGHDHRWYVTRSLCSWKDPRIGQTAALPSTGHWGDIGYSLLREYPDRAELRLVQYDYFSPKPPKPGDSPNPAWQAIVRDNAHAGCTFAVV
;
A
#
# COMPACT_ATOMS: atom_id res chain seq x y z
N MET A 1 37.80 54.08 -40.78
CA MET A 1 36.85 52.93 -40.91
C MET A 1 37.05 52.07 -39.71
N GLY A 2 36.14 52.18 -38.69
CA GLY A 2 36.18 51.36 -37.46
C GLY A 2 35.28 50.18 -37.60
N VAL A 3 35.79 49.01 -37.32
CA VAL A 3 35.01 47.74 -37.25
C VAL A 3 34.63 47.51 -35.79
N ALA A 4 33.30 47.49 -35.49
CA ALA A 4 32.81 47.21 -34.19
C ALA A 4 32.74 45.66 -34.00
N ALA A 5 33.38 45.17 -32.94
CA ALA A 5 33.30 43.80 -32.54
C ALA A 5 31.98 43.55 -31.78
N VAL A 6 31.14 42.61 -32.28
CA VAL A 6 29.93 42.18 -31.63
C VAL A 6 30.31 41.09 -30.60
N GLY A 7 30.11 41.42 -29.33
CA GLY A 7 30.35 40.49 -28.25
C GLY A 7 29.29 39.38 -28.25
N ALA A 8 29.72 38.10 -28.30
CA ALA A 8 28.87 36.93 -28.12
C ALA A 8 28.46 36.80 -26.63
N GLY A 9 27.19 37.13 -26.33
CA GLY A 9 26.62 36.90 -25.03
C GLY A 9 26.46 35.37 -24.79
N GLY A 10 27.25 34.82 -23.87
CA GLY A 10 27.11 33.44 -23.43
C GLY A 10 25.77 33.26 -22.71
N CYS A 11 24.92 32.38 -23.22
CA CYS A 11 23.76 31.85 -22.48
C CYS A 11 24.29 31.09 -21.27
N ALA A 12 24.16 31.69 -20.09
CA ALA A 12 24.35 30.97 -18.85
C ALA A 12 23.26 29.87 -18.80
N GLY A 13 23.68 28.61 -18.98
CA GLY A 13 22.79 27.47 -18.82
C GLY A 13 22.23 27.50 -17.41
N LEU A 14 20.91 27.43 -17.31
CA LEU A 14 20.22 27.21 -16.05
C LEU A 14 20.80 25.97 -15.40
N PRO A 15 21.09 25.97 -14.08
CA PRO A 15 21.59 24.78 -13.41
C PRO A 15 20.56 23.66 -13.59
N PHE A 16 20.99 22.49 -14.06
CA PHE A 16 20.19 21.29 -14.09
C PHE A 16 19.69 21.06 -12.66
N ALA A 17 18.41 21.20 -12.46
CA ALA A 17 17.79 20.80 -11.19
C ALA A 17 18.16 19.33 -10.94
N GLY A 18 19.04 19.09 -9.97
CA GLY A 18 19.42 17.74 -9.57
C GLY A 18 18.17 16.92 -9.23
N LYS A 19 18.22 15.60 -9.41
CA LYS A 19 17.13 14.74 -8.97
C LYS A 19 16.86 15.02 -7.48
N PRO A 20 15.57 15.09 -7.06
CA PRO A 20 15.24 15.30 -5.65
C PRO A 20 15.96 14.29 -4.77
N ALA A 21 16.41 14.71 -3.60
CA ALA A 21 17.01 13.83 -2.62
C ALA A 21 15.98 12.79 -2.18
N LYS A 22 16.40 11.53 -2.04
CA LYS A 22 15.57 10.44 -1.52
C LYS A 22 16.04 10.02 -0.15
N ASP A 23 15.10 9.68 0.73
CA ASP A 23 15.35 9.06 2.02
C ASP A 23 14.96 7.59 1.92
N GLU A 24 15.95 6.71 1.88
CA GLU A 24 15.75 5.26 1.76
C GLU A 24 15.09 4.64 3.01
N THR A 25 15.09 5.35 4.15
CA THR A 25 14.38 4.96 5.38
C THR A 25 12.91 5.38 5.37
N LEU A 26 12.49 6.20 4.40
CA LEU A 26 11.12 6.66 4.27
C LEU A 26 10.39 5.83 3.21
N VAL A 27 9.26 5.26 3.59
CA VAL A 27 8.40 4.43 2.73
C VAL A 27 7.00 5.05 2.67
N ALA A 28 6.50 5.30 1.47
CA ALA A 28 5.11 5.68 1.25
C ALA A 28 4.24 4.43 1.15
N LEU A 29 3.16 4.37 1.92
CA LEU A 29 2.17 3.30 1.90
C LEU A 29 0.85 3.84 1.37
N LEU A 30 0.40 3.30 0.26
CA LEU A 30 -0.87 3.61 -0.38
C LEU A 30 -1.71 2.34 -0.42
N SER A 31 -3.02 2.44 -0.41
CA SER A 31 -3.92 1.29 -0.58
C SER A 31 -5.22 1.71 -1.21
N ASP A 32 -5.97 0.74 -1.71
CA ASP A 32 -7.33 0.98 -2.21
C ASP A 32 -7.36 2.15 -3.22
N CYS A 33 -6.50 2.05 -4.22
CA CYS A 33 -6.29 3.11 -5.22
C CYS A 33 -7.47 3.23 -6.17
N HIS A 34 -8.14 2.11 -6.45
CA HIS A 34 -9.33 2.00 -7.29
C HIS A 34 -9.24 2.84 -8.57
N ALA A 35 -8.09 2.80 -9.23
CA ALA A 35 -7.90 3.48 -10.49
C ALA A 35 -8.73 2.80 -11.58
N GLY A 36 -9.61 3.54 -12.21
CA GLY A 36 -10.45 2.98 -13.27
C GLY A 36 -11.43 3.98 -13.85
N ASN A 37 -12.03 3.58 -14.94
CA ASN A 37 -12.95 4.40 -15.70
C ASN A 37 -14.40 3.94 -15.47
N TRP A 38 -15.05 4.41 -14.43
CA TRP A 38 -16.48 4.26 -14.26
C TRP A 38 -17.19 5.56 -14.70
N LYS A 39 -18.40 5.46 -15.20
CA LYS A 39 -19.29 6.46 -15.85
C LYS A 39 -19.19 7.95 -15.41
N SER A 40 -18.39 8.28 -14.43
CA SER A 40 -18.15 9.65 -13.99
C SER A 40 -16.66 10.00 -14.11
N PRO A 41 -16.29 11.07 -14.80
CA PRO A 41 -14.90 11.56 -14.86
C PRO A 41 -14.26 11.79 -13.48
N ALA A 42 -15.06 12.11 -12.47
CA ALA A 42 -14.62 12.36 -11.09
C ALA A 42 -13.94 11.13 -10.43
N TYR A 43 -14.15 9.91 -10.95
CA TYR A 43 -13.59 8.69 -10.41
C TYR A 43 -12.47 8.08 -11.26
N GLN A 44 -12.01 8.78 -12.28
CA GLN A 44 -10.93 8.31 -13.17
C GLN A 44 -9.54 8.45 -12.55
N GLY A 45 -9.38 7.99 -11.32
CA GLY A 45 -8.11 8.05 -10.61
C GLY A 45 -7.68 9.46 -10.16
N GLU A 46 -8.61 10.42 -10.06
CA GLU A 46 -8.27 11.80 -9.64
C GLU A 46 -7.69 11.84 -8.21
N LYS A 47 -8.30 11.12 -7.27
CA LYS A 47 -7.79 11.05 -5.90
C LYS A 47 -6.45 10.34 -5.83
N PHE A 48 -6.29 9.26 -6.59
CA PHE A 48 -5.01 8.58 -6.70
C PHE A 48 -3.93 9.48 -7.31
N ARG A 49 -4.24 10.22 -8.36
CA ARG A 49 -3.33 11.22 -8.95
C ARG A 49 -2.96 12.31 -7.93
N GLU A 50 -3.93 12.82 -7.18
CA GLU A 50 -3.69 13.81 -6.13
C GLU A 50 -2.77 13.24 -5.05
N CYS A 51 -2.99 12.00 -4.61
CA CYS A 51 -2.14 11.32 -3.64
C CYS A 51 -0.69 11.21 -4.14
N ILE A 52 -0.50 10.73 -5.37
CA ILE A 52 0.82 10.64 -6.00
C ILE A 52 1.49 12.02 -6.06
N ALA A 53 0.76 13.05 -6.49
CA ALA A 53 1.29 14.40 -6.56
C ALA A 53 1.70 14.94 -5.19
N ARG A 54 1.01 14.57 -4.12
CA ARG A 54 1.38 14.94 -2.74
C ARG A 54 2.64 14.21 -2.29
N VAL A 55 2.77 12.90 -2.57
CA VAL A 55 3.98 12.13 -2.26
C VAL A 55 5.19 12.68 -3.00
N LEU A 56 5.03 13.04 -4.28
CA LEU A 56 6.12 13.60 -5.10
C LEU A 56 6.54 15.04 -4.72
N LYS A 57 5.79 15.70 -3.83
CA LYS A 57 6.17 17.02 -3.24
C LYS A 57 6.91 16.88 -1.92
N LEU A 58 7.08 15.67 -1.41
CA LEU A 58 7.86 15.48 -0.19
C LEU A 58 9.35 15.80 -0.43
N ASP A 59 9.99 16.36 0.57
CA ASP A 59 11.42 16.61 0.57
C ASP A 59 12.00 16.17 1.93
N PRO A 60 12.81 15.12 1.95
CA PRO A 60 13.19 14.24 0.84
C PRO A 60 12.04 13.35 0.35
N LEU A 61 12.17 12.85 -0.88
CA LEU A 61 11.27 11.84 -1.42
C LEU A 61 11.42 10.49 -0.68
N PRO A 62 10.35 9.67 -0.57
CA PRO A 62 10.50 8.32 -0.07
C PRO A 62 11.34 7.46 -1.01
N GLY A 63 12.17 6.57 -0.45
CA GLY A 63 12.93 5.60 -1.23
C GLY A 63 12.04 4.53 -1.85
N LYS A 64 10.88 4.24 -1.23
CA LYS A 64 9.95 3.18 -1.66
C LYS A 64 8.49 3.63 -1.57
N MET A 65 7.68 3.03 -2.43
CA MET A 65 6.21 3.08 -2.38
C MET A 65 5.66 1.66 -2.40
N LEU A 66 4.86 1.30 -1.41
CA LEU A 66 4.23 -0.02 -1.30
C LEU A 66 2.71 0.14 -1.37
N ILE A 67 2.07 -0.68 -2.20
CA ILE A 67 0.62 -0.68 -2.43
C ILE A 67 0.11 -2.10 -2.19
N PRO A 68 -0.48 -2.45 -1.04
CA PRO A 68 -0.85 -3.82 -0.72
C PRO A 68 -2.00 -4.39 -1.55
N GLY A 69 -2.78 -3.57 -2.25
CA GLY A 69 -3.82 -4.08 -3.14
C GLY A 69 -4.88 -3.05 -3.52
N ASP A 70 -5.89 -3.54 -4.25
CA ASP A 70 -6.97 -2.77 -4.87
C ASP A 70 -6.44 -1.59 -5.70
N LEU A 71 -5.53 -1.95 -6.61
CA LEU A 71 -5.01 -1.00 -7.58
C LEU A 71 -6.07 -0.64 -8.63
N ALA A 72 -6.79 -1.66 -9.13
CA ALA A 72 -7.86 -1.52 -10.11
C ALA A 72 -9.19 -1.11 -9.46
N TYR A 73 -10.09 -0.50 -10.24
CA TYR A 73 -11.34 0.04 -9.72
C TYR A 73 -12.27 -1.05 -9.18
N LEU A 74 -12.86 -1.87 -10.01
CA LEU A 74 -13.93 -2.74 -9.55
C LEU A 74 -13.74 -4.21 -9.96
N TRP A 75 -13.26 -4.41 -11.20
CA TRP A 75 -13.23 -5.71 -11.84
C TRP A 75 -11.84 -6.11 -12.32
N GLY A 76 -10.81 -5.35 -11.97
CA GLY A 76 -9.45 -5.60 -12.41
C GLY A 76 -9.32 -5.64 -13.93
N ARG A 77 -9.92 -4.68 -14.63
CA ARG A 77 -9.87 -4.58 -16.09
C ARG A 77 -8.50 -4.12 -16.56
N LYS A 78 -8.13 -4.48 -17.77
CA LYS A 78 -6.83 -4.06 -18.36
C LYS A 78 -6.70 -2.53 -18.44
N GLU A 79 -7.79 -1.86 -18.75
CA GLU A 79 -7.86 -0.39 -18.83
C GLU A 79 -7.56 0.26 -17.47
N ASP A 80 -8.00 -0.36 -16.37
CA ASP A 80 -7.73 0.12 -15.02
C ASP A 80 -6.23 0.06 -14.71
N TYR A 81 -5.58 -1.04 -15.09
CA TYR A 81 -4.12 -1.20 -14.92
C TYR A 81 -3.32 -0.30 -15.88
N ALA A 82 -3.80 -0.07 -17.10
CA ALA A 82 -3.18 0.87 -18.02
C ALA A 82 -3.22 2.30 -17.44
N LEU A 83 -4.36 2.72 -16.87
CA LEU A 83 -4.48 3.99 -16.18
C LEU A 83 -3.56 4.04 -14.95
N SER A 84 -3.56 3.00 -14.13
CA SER A 84 -2.71 2.93 -12.93
C SER A 84 -1.23 3.04 -13.28
N ARG A 85 -0.78 2.38 -14.35
CA ARG A 85 0.60 2.47 -14.83
C ARG A 85 0.95 3.89 -15.28
N GLN A 86 0.03 4.54 -16.00
CA GLN A 86 0.20 5.94 -16.40
C GLN A 86 0.31 6.87 -15.18
N LEU A 87 -0.56 6.69 -14.17
CA LEU A 87 -0.55 7.49 -12.94
C LEU A 87 0.71 7.28 -12.11
N LEU A 88 1.24 6.06 -12.08
CA LEU A 88 2.44 5.70 -11.33
C LEU A 88 3.75 5.98 -12.08
N GLN A 89 3.70 6.33 -13.37
CA GLN A 89 4.90 6.64 -14.15
C GLN A 89 5.78 7.74 -13.50
N PRO A 90 5.21 8.86 -12.99
CA PRO A 90 6.04 9.86 -12.30
C PRO A 90 6.77 9.34 -11.05
N VAL A 91 6.21 8.33 -10.36
CA VAL A 91 6.87 7.67 -9.21
C VAL A 91 8.09 6.88 -9.68
N LEU A 92 7.95 6.15 -10.79
CA LEU A 92 9.05 5.42 -11.41
C LEU A 92 10.13 6.37 -11.95
N ASP A 93 9.74 7.47 -12.60
CA ASP A 93 10.66 8.49 -13.15
C ASP A 93 11.45 9.19 -12.03
N ALA A 94 10.85 9.37 -10.85
CA ALA A 94 11.52 9.89 -9.67
C ALA A 94 12.49 8.86 -9.04
N GLY A 95 12.49 7.61 -9.53
CA GLY A 95 13.32 6.52 -9.03
C GLY A 95 12.90 5.99 -7.67
N ILE A 96 11.64 6.16 -7.28
CA ILE A 96 11.06 5.55 -6.09
C ILE A 96 10.80 4.06 -6.37
N GLY A 97 11.29 3.19 -5.51
CA GLY A 97 11.07 1.74 -5.65
C GLY A 97 9.61 1.37 -5.44
N LEU A 98 8.92 0.88 -6.48
CA LEU A 98 7.50 0.56 -6.43
C LEU A 98 7.28 -0.94 -6.23
N THR A 99 6.38 -1.30 -5.29
CA THR A 99 5.89 -2.66 -5.10
C THR A 99 4.38 -2.66 -4.92
N ILE A 100 3.69 -3.51 -5.66
CA ILE A 100 2.23 -3.62 -5.71
C ILE A 100 1.84 -5.04 -5.32
N GLY A 101 0.89 -5.19 -4.40
CA GLY A 101 0.21 -6.43 -4.05
C GLY A 101 -1.17 -6.50 -4.70
N MET A 102 -1.94 -7.55 -4.39
CA MET A 102 -3.25 -7.82 -4.95
C MET A 102 -4.34 -7.73 -3.90
N GLY A 103 -5.43 -7.00 -4.21
CA GLY A 103 -6.66 -6.94 -3.44
C GLY A 103 -7.83 -7.63 -4.14
N ASN A 104 -9.03 -7.58 -3.55
CA ASN A 104 -10.20 -8.30 -4.06
C ASN A 104 -10.79 -7.70 -5.35
N HIS A 105 -10.45 -6.46 -5.67
CA HIS A 105 -10.83 -5.81 -6.94
C HIS A 105 -9.81 -6.02 -8.05
N ASP A 106 -8.69 -6.69 -7.79
CA ASP A 106 -7.64 -6.95 -8.77
C ASP A 106 -7.87 -8.27 -9.54
N ARG A 107 -7.14 -8.44 -10.66
CA ARG A 107 -7.03 -9.67 -11.45
C ARG A 107 -5.59 -9.89 -11.87
N ARG A 108 -5.02 -11.03 -11.48
CA ARG A 108 -3.59 -11.33 -11.70
C ARG A 108 -3.20 -11.32 -13.18
N GLU A 109 -3.98 -11.99 -14.02
CA GLU A 109 -3.69 -12.09 -15.46
C GLU A 109 -3.67 -10.72 -16.13
N ASN A 110 -4.67 -9.86 -15.85
CA ASN A 110 -4.74 -8.52 -16.42
C ASN A 110 -3.65 -7.61 -15.86
N PHE A 111 -3.34 -7.73 -14.57
CA PHE A 111 -2.23 -7.02 -13.94
C PHE A 111 -0.89 -7.39 -14.61
N LEU A 112 -0.61 -8.68 -14.77
CA LEU A 112 0.65 -9.18 -15.33
C LEU A 112 0.85 -8.82 -16.81
N GLU A 113 -0.19 -8.55 -17.57
CA GLU A 113 -0.05 -8.01 -18.93
C GLU A 113 0.58 -6.61 -18.94
N LEU A 114 0.25 -5.78 -17.96
CA LEU A 114 0.75 -4.40 -17.85
C LEU A 114 2.01 -4.29 -16.97
N TRP A 115 2.22 -5.25 -16.08
CA TRP A 115 3.30 -5.32 -15.10
C TRP A 115 3.98 -6.70 -15.13
N PRO A 116 4.52 -7.16 -16.29
CA PRO A 116 5.04 -8.51 -16.46
C PRO A 116 6.23 -8.84 -15.57
N GLU A 117 6.96 -7.82 -15.12
CA GLU A 117 8.09 -7.95 -14.21
C GLU A 117 7.73 -8.56 -12.85
N TYR A 118 6.46 -8.49 -12.45
CA TYR A 118 6.02 -9.05 -11.17
C TYR A 118 5.97 -10.58 -11.18
N ALA A 119 5.66 -11.20 -12.31
CA ALA A 119 5.70 -12.65 -12.44
C ALA A 119 7.09 -13.23 -12.17
N ALA A 120 8.13 -12.57 -12.70
CA ALA A 120 9.52 -13.01 -12.53
C ALA A 120 10.06 -12.74 -11.11
N ARG A 121 9.48 -11.79 -10.38
CA ARG A 121 9.92 -11.42 -9.03
C ARG A 121 9.25 -12.23 -7.93
N SER A 122 8.05 -12.80 -8.20
CA SER A 122 7.31 -13.54 -7.18
C SER A 122 8.00 -14.86 -6.85
N PRO A 123 8.26 -15.13 -5.57
CA PRO A 123 8.79 -16.43 -5.13
C PRO A 123 7.74 -17.55 -5.12
N VAL A 124 6.47 -17.23 -5.40
CA VAL A 124 5.35 -18.17 -5.41
C VAL A 124 4.73 -18.16 -6.80
N PRO A 125 4.80 -19.25 -7.58
CA PRO A 125 4.19 -19.33 -8.89
C PRO A 125 2.69 -18.99 -8.87
N GLY A 126 2.24 -18.21 -9.85
CA GLY A 126 0.82 -17.84 -9.97
C GLY A 126 0.30 -16.86 -8.92
N ARG A 127 1.15 -16.34 -8.04
CA ARG A 127 0.83 -15.30 -7.05
C ARG A 127 1.71 -14.07 -7.26
N ILE A 128 1.27 -12.93 -6.74
CA ILE A 128 2.02 -11.67 -6.77
C ILE A 128 2.57 -11.38 -5.38
N VAL A 129 3.55 -12.17 -4.98
CA VAL A 129 4.20 -12.07 -3.67
C VAL A 129 5.53 -11.34 -3.81
N SER A 130 5.90 -10.52 -2.85
CA SER A 130 7.17 -9.82 -2.87
C SER A 130 7.81 -9.79 -1.48
N MET A 131 9.13 -9.95 -1.44
CA MET A 131 9.95 -9.60 -0.28
C MET A 131 10.77 -8.37 -0.63
N VAL A 132 10.46 -7.25 0.01
CA VAL A 132 11.09 -5.97 -0.24
C VAL A 132 12.08 -5.67 0.86
N ARG A 133 13.33 -5.38 0.49
CA ARG A 133 14.36 -4.99 1.44
C ARG A 133 14.30 -3.51 1.75
N GLY A 134 14.10 -3.16 3.02
CA GLY A 134 14.26 -1.82 3.52
C GLY A 134 15.67 -1.57 4.11
N VAL A 135 15.89 -0.43 4.71
CA VAL A 135 17.16 -0.10 5.39
C VAL A 135 17.30 -0.91 6.66
N HIS A 136 16.29 -0.88 7.53
CA HIS A 136 16.29 -1.56 8.82
C HIS A 136 15.29 -2.71 8.89
N PHE A 137 14.21 -2.65 8.13
CA PHE A 137 13.15 -3.66 8.08
C PHE A 137 13.10 -4.34 6.72
N ASP A 138 12.57 -5.56 6.69
CA ASP A 138 12.13 -6.20 5.46
C ASP A 138 10.59 -6.15 5.42
N TYR A 139 10.01 -6.13 4.22
CA TYR A 139 8.56 -6.09 4.00
C TYR A 139 8.15 -7.32 3.22
N ILE A 140 7.24 -8.10 3.80
CA ILE A 140 6.66 -9.28 3.14
C ILE A 140 5.28 -8.86 2.62
N MET A 141 5.16 -8.66 1.31
CA MET A 141 3.91 -8.33 0.63
C MET A 141 3.25 -9.62 0.15
N LEU A 142 2.05 -9.90 0.66
CA LEU A 142 1.27 -11.10 0.32
C LEU A 142 0.24 -10.81 -0.76
N ASP A 143 -0.06 -11.82 -1.55
CA ASP A 143 -1.16 -11.84 -2.49
C ASP A 143 -2.34 -12.58 -1.86
N THR A 144 -3.25 -11.84 -1.29
CA THR A 144 -4.45 -12.39 -0.63
C THR A 144 -5.69 -12.36 -1.50
N LEU A 145 -5.55 -12.07 -2.79
CA LEU A 145 -6.65 -12.11 -3.74
C LEU A 145 -7.24 -13.53 -3.82
N ASN A 146 -8.53 -13.62 -3.53
CA ASN A 146 -9.34 -14.82 -3.75
C ASN A 146 -10.02 -14.70 -5.13
N GLN A 147 -9.32 -15.14 -6.16
CA GLN A 147 -9.78 -15.06 -7.54
C GLN A 147 -10.32 -16.42 -7.99
N PRO A 148 -11.64 -16.56 -8.17
CA PRO A 148 -12.20 -17.78 -8.73
C PRO A 148 -11.87 -17.90 -10.23
N VAL A 149 -11.58 -19.12 -10.68
CA VAL A 149 -11.14 -19.41 -12.05
C VAL A 149 -12.22 -19.12 -13.09
N GLU A 150 -13.50 -19.14 -12.71
CA GLU A 150 -14.62 -19.20 -13.66
C GLU A 150 -15.64 -18.05 -13.52
N THR A 151 -15.43 -17.06 -12.68
CA THR A 151 -16.43 -16.01 -12.48
C THR A 151 -15.84 -14.60 -12.57
N ASP A 152 -16.60 -13.68 -13.16
CA ASP A 152 -16.31 -12.23 -13.15
C ASP A 152 -16.68 -11.56 -11.81
N ARG A 153 -16.87 -12.34 -10.75
CA ARG A 153 -17.23 -11.83 -9.44
C ARG A 153 -15.97 -11.62 -8.61
N TRP A 154 -15.88 -10.49 -7.93
CA TRP A 154 -14.92 -10.38 -6.84
C TRP A 154 -15.43 -11.15 -5.62
N ILE A 155 -14.50 -11.69 -4.86
CA ILE A 155 -14.77 -12.30 -3.56
C ILE A 155 -14.12 -11.41 -2.50
N THR A 156 -14.94 -10.82 -1.63
CA THR A 156 -14.46 -9.87 -0.62
C THR A 156 -13.47 -10.49 0.36
N PRO A 157 -13.72 -11.67 0.97
CA PRO A 157 -12.74 -12.29 1.84
C PRO A 157 -11.49 -12.72 1.08
N GLY A 158 -10.34 -12.43 1.69
CA GLY A 158 -9.05 -12.88 1.19
C GLY A 158 -8.78 -14.36 1.46
N THR A 159 -7.72 -14.88 0.86
CA THR A 159 -7.24 -16.23 1.09
C THR A 159 -5.73 -16.27 1.28
N LEU A 160 -5.27 -17.19 2.12
CA LEU A 160 -3.85 -17.52 2.29
C LEU A 160 -3.71 -19.04 2.38
N GLU A 161 -3.40 -19.66 1.26
CA GLU A 161 -3.40 -21.12 1.12
C GLU A 161 -2.24 -21.64 0.27
N GLY A 162 -2.10 -22.97 0.25
CA GLY A 162 -1.17 -23.70 -0.63
C GLY A 162 0.27 -23.21 -0.51
N GLU A 163 0.96 -23.15 -1.64
CA GLU A 163 2.38 -22.81 -1.71
C GLU A 163 2.72 -21.45 -1.10
N GLN A 164 1.81 -20.45 -1.18
CA GLN A 164 2.06 -19.15 -0.56
C GLN A 164 2.13 -19.24 0.97
N ARG A 165 1.26 -20.04 1.58
CA ARG A 165 1.26 -20.26 3.03
C ARG A 165 2.53 -20.97 3.48
N GLU A 166 2.97 -21.99 2.75
CA GLU A 166 4.21 -22.73 3.03
C GLU A 166 5.44 -21.83 2.87
N TRP A 167 5.46 -21.06 1.79
CA TRP A 167 6.53 -20.08 1.55
C TRP A 167 6.59 -19.03 2.67
N LEU A 168 5.46 -18.45 3.07
CA LEU A 168 5.41 -17.45 4.14
C LEU A 168 5.96 -18.03 5.44
N ALA A 169 5.54 -19.23 5.83
CA ALA A 169 6.05 -19.89 7.02
C ALA A 169 7.57 -20.10 6.95
N ALA A 170 8.10 -20.50 5.81
CA ALA A 170 9.53 -20.66 5.60
C ALA A 170 10.27 -19.33 5.65
N ALA A 171 9.74 -18.28 5.00
CA ALA A 171 10.31 -16.95 4.99
C ALA A 171 10.38 -16.34 6.40
N CYS A 172 9.29 -16.46 7.18
CA CYS A 172 9.25 -15.98 8.57
C CYS A 172 10.28 -16.70 9.46
N ARG A 173 10.41 -18.03 9.33
CA ARG A 173 11.42 -18.80 10.08
C ARG A 173 12.85 -18.47 9.68
N ALA A 174 13.09 -18.16 8.41
CA ALA A 174 14.40 -17.84 7.89
C ALA A 174 14.81 -16.38 8.11
N ALA A 175 13.90 -15.51 8.53
CA ALA A 175 14.14 -14.09 8.70
C ALA A 175 15.29 -13.81 9.65
N LYS A 176 16.25 -12.98 9.21
CA LYS A 176 17.40 -12.52 10.00
C LYS A 176 17.24 -11.07 10.48
N ARG A 177 16.28 -10.36 9.94
CA ARG A 177 16.01 -8.95 10.20
C ARG A 177 14.58 -8.77 10.69
N PRO A 178 14.26 -7.68 11.40
CA PRO A 178 12.89 -7.31 11.68
C PRO A 178 12.10 -7.17 10.38
N TYR A 179 10.86 -7.58 10.38
CA TYR A 179 9.99 -7.44 9.20
C TYR A 179 8.57 -7.04 9.57
N LEU A 180 7.92 -6.42 8.60
CA LEU A 180 6.49 -6.14 8.60
C LEU A 180 5.83 -6.97 7.52
N VAL A 181 4.65 -7.52 7.82
CA VAL A 181 3.84 -8.23 6.84
C VAL A 181 2.77 -7.29 6.32
N LEU A 182 2.64 -7.21 5.00
CA LEU A 182 1.65 -6.41 4.31
C LEU A 182 0.75 -7.32 3.47
N ALA A 183 -0.55 -7.08 3.52
CA ALA A 183 -1.52 -7.69 2.63
C ALA A 183 -2.70 -6.75 2.42
N HIS A 184 -3.56 -7.07 1.47
CA HIS A 184 -4.75 -6.24 1.26
C HIS A 184 -5.80 -6.46 2.36
N HIS A 185 -6.14 -7.72 2.64
CA HIS A 185 -7.23 -8.05 3.55
C HIS A 185 -6.81 -8.03 5.02
N PRO A 186 -7.73 -7.66 5.95
CA PRO A 186 -7.53 -7.86 7.38
C PRO A 186 -7.24 -9.32 7.71
N ALA A 187 -6.46 -9.56 8.75
CA ALA A 187 -6.08 -10.92 9.16
C ALA A 187 -7.28 -11.84 9.45
N GLY A 188 -8.38 -11.28 9.93
CA GLY A 188 -9.63 -12.02 10.17
C GLY A 188 -10.34 -12.49 8.91
N GLU A 189 -9.96 -11.97 7.75
CA GLU A 189 -10.52 -12.31 6.44
C GLU A 189 -9.64 -13.27 5.63
N LEU A 190 -8.48 -13.65 6.16
CA LEU A 190 -7.56 -14.59 5.52
C LEU A 190 -7.95 -16.02 5.86
N GLY A 191 -9.13 -16.45 5.41
CA GLY A 191 -9.65 -17.78 5.64
C GLY A 191 -9.16 -18.82 4.62
N GLU A 192 -9.32 -20.11 4.99
CA GLU A 192 -9.36 -21.15 3.97
C GLU A 192 -10.72 -21.06 3.23
N PRO A 193 -10.79 -21.49 1.95
CA PRO A 193 -12.05 -21.48 1.21
C PRO A 193 -13.19 -22.13 2.01
N GLY A 194 -14.28 -21.39 2.22
CA GLY A 194 -15.46 -21.85 2.95
C GLY A 194 -15.47 -21.61 4.45
N MET A 195 -14.41 -21.07 5.07
CA MET A 195 -14.39 -20.84 6.54
C MET A 195 -14.86 -19.46 6.99
N GLY A 196 -15.02 -18.50 6.08
CA GLY A 196 -15.51 -17.15 6.42
C GLY A 196 -14.59 -16.34 7.34
N ASN A 197 -15.02 -15.13 7.66
CA ASN A 197 -14.36 -14.20 8.59
C ASN A 197 -14.42 -14.73 10.02
N THR A 198 -13.34 -15.27 10.54
CA THR A 198 -13.33 -15.78 11.91
C THR A 198 -12.07 -15.38 12.68
N SER A 199 -12.24 -15.28 14.01
CA SER A 199 -11.11 -15.17 14.95
C SER A 199 -10.11 -16.34 14.80
N ARG A 200 -10.56 -17.49 14.28
CA ARG A 200 -9.71 -18.64 13.95
C ARG A 200 -8.75 -18.34 12.80
N SER A 201 -9.23 -17.67 11.74
CA SER A 201 -8.36 -17.27 10.62
C SER A 201 -7.27 -16.33 11.08
N ALA A 202 -7.60 -15.32 11.89
CA ALA A 202 -6.63 -14.41 12.47
C ALA A 202 -5.62 -15.13 13.38
N HIS A 203 -6.05 -16.13 14.13
CA HIS A 203 -5.19 -16.94 14.99
C HIS A 203 -4.20 -17.77 14.16
N ILE A 204 -4.68 -18.50 13.16
CA ILE A 204 -3.83 -19.30 12.26
C ILE A 204 -2.82 -18.41 11.54
N PHE A 205 -3.25 -17.27 11.02
CA PHE A 205 -2.36 -16.31 10.38
C PHE A 205 -1.33 -15.75 11.37
N GLY A 206 -1.77 -15.40 12.57
CA GLY A 206 -0.89 -14.91 13.62
C GLY A 206 0.20 -15.91 13.99
N GLU A 207 -0.16 -17.19 14.21
CA GLU A 207 0.83 -18.24 14.46
C GLU A 207 1.79 -18.45 13.29
N LEU A 208 1.31 -18.26 12.06
CA LEU A 208 2.13 -18.40 10.87
C LEU A 208 3.22 -17.33 10.81
N ILE A 209 2.87 -16.05 11.03
CA ILE A 209 3.80 -14.93 10.93
C ILE A 209 4.65 -14.74 12.19
N MET A 210 4.12 -15.09 13.37
CA MET A 210 4.80 -14.92 14.65
C MET A 210 5.53 -16.18 15.12
N GLY A 211 5.20 -17.34 14.54
CA GLY A 211 5.66 -18.63 15.04
C GLY A 211 5.01 -19.03 16.39
N PRO A 212 5.41 -20.16 16.99
CA PRO A 212 4.94 -20.59 18.29
C PRO A 212 5.13 -19.53 19.38
N LYS A 213 4.26 -19.52 20.41
CA LYS A 213 4.26 -18.49 21.46
C LYS A 213 5.56 -18.43 22.28
N ASP A 214 6.29 -19.51 22.33
CA ASP A 214 7.59 -19.65 23.00
C ASP A 214 8.79 -19.30 22.10
N ALA A 215 8.55 -19.07 20.80
CA ALA A 215 9.59 -18.68 19.87
C ALA A 215 9.79 -17.16 19.84
N SER A 216 11.05 -16.74 19.72
CA SER A 216 11.35 -15.35 19.34
C SER A 216 10.89 -15.11 17.90
N THR A 217 10.24 -13.97 17.67
CA THR A 217 9.84 -13.55 16.34
C THR A 217 10.56 -12.27 15.93
N ARG A 218 10.71 -12.10 14.61
CA ARG A 218 11.16 -10.83 14.03
C ARG A 218 10.04 -10.08 13.34
N CYS A 219 8.81 -10.59 13.41
CA CYS A 219 7.62 -9.90 12.95
C CYS A 219 7.29 -8.77 13.91
N CYS A 220 7.30 -7.53 13.40
CA CYS A 220 7.02 -6.34 14.20
C CYS A 220 5.58 -5.87 14.06
N GLY A 221 4.84 -6.35 13.06
CA GLY A 221 3.45 -5.98 12.88
C GLY A 221 2.87 -6.36 11.53
N TYR A 222 1.61 -5.99 11.36
CA TYR A 222 0.80 -6.25 10.18
C TYR A 222 0.17 -4.95 9.66
N ILE A 223 0.21 -4.75 8.35
CA ILE A 223 -0.38 -3.58 7.68
C ILE A 223 -1.29 -4.07 6.56
N HIS A 224 -2.50 -3.52 6.48
CA HIS A 224 -3.48 -3.92 5.45
C HIS A 224 -4.28 -2.72 4.93
N GLY A 225 -4.95 -2.91 3.80
CA GLY A 225 -5.93 -2.01 3.19
C GLY A 225 -7.36 -2.49 3.44
N HIS A 226 -8.17 -2.53 2.38
CA HIS A 226 -9.52 -3.10 2.29
C HIS A 226 -10.63 -2.35 3.03
N ASP A 227 -10.40 -1.89 4.26
CA ASP A 227 -11.42 -1.25 5.08
C ASP A 227 -11.66 0.21 4.69
N HIS A 228 -10.80 0.82 3.87
CA HIS A 228 -10.83 2.23 3.47
C HIS A 228 -10.86 3.19 4.67
N ARG A 229 -10.32 2.77 5.81
CA ARG A 229 -10.30 3.52 7.06
C ARG A 229 -8.96 3.39 7.75
N TRP A 230 -8.52 4.47 8.32
CA TRP A 230 -7.37 4.43 9.20
C TRP A 230 -7.78 3.96 10.59
N TYR A 231 -7.13 2.95 11.08
CA TYR A 231 -7.14 2.58 12.49
C TYR A 231 -5.89 1.80 12.87
N VAL A 232 -5.63 1.73 14.16
CA VAL A 232 -4.52 0.95 14.74
C VAL A 232 -5.08 0.10 15.87
N THR A 233 -4.68 -1.15 15.92
CA THR A 233 -5.05 -2.10 16.97
C THR A 233 -3.86 -2.96 17.37
N ARG A 234 -3.86 -3.44 18.63
CA ARG A 234 -2.90 -4.42 19.14
C ARG A 234 -3.44 -5.85 19.06
N SER A 235 -4.15 -6.14 17.98
CA SER A 235 -4.70 -7.48 17.76
C SER A 235 -4.82 -7.73 16.26
N LEU A 236 -4.70 -9.00 15.88
CA LEU A 236 -5.14 -9.47 14.58
C LEU A 236 -6.60 -9.90 14.73
N CYS A 237 -7.54 -9.01 14.41
CA CYS A 237 -8.95 -9.22 14.69
C CYS A 237 -9.16 -9.44 16.22
N SER A 238 -9.76 -10.55 16.65
CA SER A 238 -9.96 -10.89 18.07
C SER A 238 -8.78 -11.62 18.73
N TRP A 239 -7.79 -12.02 17.95
CA TRP A 239 -6.62 -12.71 18.47
C TRP A 239 -5.60 -11.71 19.04
N LYS A 240 -5.33 -11.84 20.34
CA LYS A 240 -4.39 -10.98 21.06
C LYS A 240 -3.12 -11.77 21.34
N ASP A 241 -2.01 -11.30 20.80
CA ASP A 241 -0.68 -11.81 21.10
C ASP A 241 0.23 -10.62 21.45
N PRO A 242 0.87 -10.62 22.64
CA PRO A 242 1.71 -9.50 23.07
C PRO A 242 2.96 -9.31 22.20
N ARG A 243 3.36 -10.30 21.43
CA ARG A 243 4.48 -10.21 20.49
C ARG A 243 4.12 -9.37 19.25
N ILE A 244 2.85 -9.30 18.90
CA ILE A 244 2.41 -8.44 17.83
C ILE A 244 2.49 -6.99 18.31
N GLY A 245 3.31 -6.20 17.68
CA GLY A 245 3.48 -4.80 18.02
C GLY A 245 2.18 -4.05 17.76
N GLN A 246 1.80 -3.99 16.51
CA GLN A 246 0.58 -3.31 16.08
C GLN A 246 0.05 -3.90 14.77
N THR A 247 -1.24 -3.70 14.53
CA THR A 247 -1.89 -3.87 13.24
C THR A 247 -2.42 -2.51 12.81
N ALA A 248 -2.10 -2.08 11.60
CA ALA A 248 -2.56 -0.82 11.06
C ALA A 248 -3.35 -1.05 9.77
N ALA A 249 -4.53 -0.45 9.69
CA ALA A 249 -5.29 -0.32 8.45
C ALA A 249 -4.91 0.98 7.75
N LEU A 250 -4.72 0.89 6.43
CA LEU A 250 -4.37 2.04 5.60
C LEU A 250 -5.63 2.79 5.13
N PRO A 251 -5.55 4.12 4.95
CA PRO A 251 -6.60 4.88 4.31
C PRO A 251 -6.69 4.49 2.83
N SER A 252 -7.83 4.78 2.21
CA SER A 252 -7.99 4.70 0.76
C SER A 252 -7.25 5.86 0.07
N THR A 253 -6.67 5.60 -1.07
CA THR A 253 -6.07 6.65 -1.90
C THR A 253 -6.91 7.01 -3.11
N GLY A 254 -7.96 6.27 -3.39
CA GLY A 254 -8.69 6.42 -4.64
C GLY A 254 -10.19 6.52 -4.59
N HIS A 255 -10.87 5.94 -3.61
CA HIS A 255 -12.29 5.72 -3.77
C HIS A 255 -13.17 6.35 -2.68
N TRP A 256 -13.32 5.73 -1.52
CA TRP A 256 -14.19 6.21 -0.44
C TRP A 256 -13.57 5.92 0.94
N GLY A 257 -14.13 6.51 1.99
CA GLY A 257 -13.62 6.40 3.36
C GLY A 257 -12.60 7.50 3.69
N ASP A 258 -11.60 7.16 4.45
CA ASP A 258 -10.49 8.06 4.77
C ASP A 258 -9.58 8.20 3.56
N ILE A 259 -9.47 9.40 3.01
CA ILE A 259 -8.63 9.65 1.82
C ILE A 259 -7.27 10.19 2.24
N GLY A 260 -6.25 9.42 1.90
CA GLY A 260 -4.89 9.76 2.28
C GLY A 260 -3.87 8.70 1.88
N TYR A 261 -2.74 8.77 2.54
CA TYR A 261 -1.66 7.79 2.49
C TYR A 261 -0.96 7.75 3.84
N SER A 262 -0.08 6.78 4.02
CA SER A 262 0.73 6.72 5.23
C SER A 262 2.22 6.81 4.89
N LEU A 263 2.99 7.40 5.78
CA LEU A 263 4.44 7.44 5.71
C LEU A 263 5.00 6.59 6.83
N LEU A 264 5.82 5.61 6.46
CA LEU A 264 6.56 4.80 7.40
C LEU A 264 8.02 5.21 7.37
N ARG A 265 8.57 5.51 8.54
CA ARG A 265 9.99 5.81 8.72
C ARG A 265 10.66 4.71 9.50
N GLU A 266 11.70 4.15 8.92
CA GLU A 266 12.51 3.11 9.55
C GLU A 266 13.59 3.70 10.46
N TYR A 267 13.76 3.08 11.62
CA TYR A 267 14.88 3.29 12.55
C TYR A 267 15.49 1.92 12.89
N PRO A 268 16.69 1.84 13.45
CA PRO A 268 17.32 0.56 13.79
C PRO A 268 16.50 -0.33 14.75
N ASP A 269 15.70 0.28 15.61
CA ASP A 269 14.94 -0.37 16.69
C ASP A 269 13.44 -0.32 16.52
N ARG A 270 12.93 0.44 15.54
CA ARG A 270 11.50 0.59 15.30
C ARG A 270 11.20 1.13 13.90
N ALA A 271 9.94 1.02 13.50
CA ALA A 271 9.38 1.77 12.38
C ALA A 271 8.19 2.60 12.86
N GLU A 272 8.15 3.87 12.48
CA GLU A 272 7.08 4.79 12.82
C GLU A 272 6.18 5.01 11.61
N LEU A 273 4.91 4.66 11.75
CA LEU A 273 3.87 4.87 10.73
C LEU A 273 3.05 6.10 11.09
N ARG A 274 2.94 7.03 10.16
CA ARG A 274 2.16 8.26 10.29
C ARG A 274 1.10 8.33 9.19
N LEU A 275 -0.14 8.63 9.58
CA LEU A 275 -1.22 8.94 8.64
C LEU A 275 -1.03 10.35 8.05
N VAL A 276 -1.28 10.47 6.75
CA VAL A 276 -1.43 11.75 6.04
C VAL A 276 -2.81 11.74 5.39
N GLN A 277 -3.83 12.00 6.19
CA GLN A 277 -5.21 12.15 5.70
C GLN A 277 -5.44 13.59 5.25
N TYR A 278 -6.03 13.77 4.08
CA TYR A 278 -6.32 15.11 3.55
C TYR A 278 -7.76 15.28 3.06
N ASP A 279 -8.54 14.20 3.00
CA ASP A 279 -9.94 14.24 2.61
C ASP A 279 -10.71 13.07 3.24
N TYR A 280 -12.00 13.12 3.13
CA TYR A 280 -12.91 12.04 3.47
C TYR A 280 -14.00 11.96 2.43
N PHE A 281 -14.22 10.80 1.84
CA PHE A 281 -15.22 10.60 0.80
C PHE A 281 -16.33 9.66 1.28
N SER A 282 -17.58 10.13 1.22
CA SER A 282 -18.77 9.30 1.43
C SER A 282 -19.41 8.95 0.08
N PRO A 283 -19.80 7.69 -0.14
CA PRO A 283 -20.50 7.30 -1.34
C PRO A 283 -21.91 7.92 -1.47
N LYS A 284 -22.41 8.53 -0.39
CA LYS A 284 -23.63 9.36 -0.44
C LYS A 284 -23.19 10.82 -0.55
N PRO A 285 -23.20 11.41 -1.75
CA PRO A 285 -22.88 12.81 -1.90
C PRO A 285 -23.86 13.61 -1.03
N PRO A 286 -23.40 14.70 -0.39
CA PRO A 286 -24.29 15.63 0.28
C PRO A 286 -25.37 16.08 -0.73
N LYS A 287 -26.60 16.19 -0.29
CA LYS A 287 -27.67 16.72 -1.16
C LYS A 287 -27.30 18.16 -1.54
N PRO A 288 -27.71 18.63 -2.74
CA PRO A 288 -27.51 20.03 -3.09
C PRO A 288 -28.08 20.93 -1.99
N GLY A 289 -27.22 21.76 -1.37
CA GLY A 289 -27.55 22.60 -0.22
C GLY A 289 -27.09 22.09 1.15
N ASP A 290 -26.62 20.84 1.25
CA ASP A 290 -25.95 20.40 2.49
C ASP A 290 -24.55 21.03 2.56
N SER A 291 -24.28 21.71 3.65
CA SER A 291 -22.89 22.10 3.98
C SER A 291 -22.02 20.87 4.13
N PRO A 292 -20.71 20.93 3.76
CA PRO A 292 -19.79 19.85 4.06
C PRO A 292 -19.93 19.48 5.52
N ASN A 293 -20.25 18.21 5.78
CA ASN A 293 -20.57 17.75 7.14
C ASN A 293 -19.43 18.12 8.10
N PRO A 294 -19.67 18.98 9.10
CA PRO A 294 -18.64 19.42 10.04
C PRO A 294 -17.94 18.26 10.76
N ALA A 295 -18.65 17.12 10.92
CA ALA A 295 -18.08 15.92 11.51
C ALA A 295 -16.90 15.36 10.67
N TRP A 296 -16.91 15.49 9.35
CA TRP A 296 -15.81 15.02 8.49
C TRP A 296 -14.56 15.89 8.60
N GLN A 297 -14.75 17.21 8.70
CA GLN A 297 -13.63 18.12 8.96
C GLN A 297 -13.02 17.90 10.36
N ALA A 298 -13.82 17.46 11.32
CA ALA A 298 -13.35 17.09 12.64
C ALA A 298 -12.52 15.80 12.56
N ILE A 299 -12.98 14.76 11.85
CA ILE A 299 -12.23 13.49 11.64
C ILE A 299 -10.87 13.76 11.00
N VAL A 300 -10.80 14.55 9.93
CA VAL A 300 -9.54 14.89 9.27
C VAL A 300 -8.60 15.66 10.21
N ARG A 301 -9.13 16.56 11.05
CA ARG A 301 -8.32 17.29 12.05
C ARG A 301 -7.83 16.37 13.17
N ASP A 302 -8.70 15.50 13.68
CA ASP A 302 -8.36 14.60 14.79
C ASP A 302 -7.32 13.56 14.39
N ASN A 303 -7.30 13.17 13.10
CA ASN A 303 -6.34 12.25 12.53
C ASN A 303 -5.02 12.92 12.07
N ALA A 304 -4.89 14.25 12.13
CA ALA A 304 -3.72 14.97 11.61
C ALA A 304 -2.37 14.53 12.22
N HIS A 305 -2.40 13.90 13.40
CA HIS A 305 -1.23 13.37 14.11
C HIS A 305 -1.33 11.86 14.39
N ALA A 306 -2.30 11.19 13.75
CA ALA A 306 -2.48 9.75 13.95
C ALA A 306 -1.28 8.96 13.44
N GLY A 307 -0.85 7.99 14.23
CA GLY A 307 0.25 7.13 13.87
C GLY A 307 0.44 6.00 14.89
N CYS A 308 1.37 5.11 14.58
CA CYS A 308 1.78 4.03 15.47
C CYS A 308 3.25 3.67 15.30
N THR A 309 3.75 2.88 16.24
CA THR A 309 5.15 2.42 16.25
C THR A 309 5.21 0.91 16.25
N PHE A 310 5.91 0.34 15.29
CA PHE A 310 6.26 -1.07 15.23
C PHE A 310 7.67 -1.24 15.83
N ALA A 311 7.73 -1.72 17.06
CA ALA A 311 9.00 -1.93 17.75
C ALA A 311 9.63 -3.28 17.38
N VAL A 312 10.96 -3.33 17.38
CA VAL A 312 11.71 -4.59 17.36
C VAL A 312 11.66 -5.15 18.77
N VAL A 313 11.07 -6.34 18.95
CA VAL A 313 10.91 -7.03 20.24
C VAL A 313 12.04 -8.03 20.46
#